data_27ddaebd7584d47c872e4a2e78c00019
#
_entry.id   27ddaebd7584d47c872e4a2e78c00019
#
_cell.length_a   1.000
_cell.length_b   1.000
_cell.length_c   1.000
_cell.angle_alpha   90.00
_cell.angle_beta   90.00
_cell.angle_gamma   90.00
#
_symmetry.space_group_name_H-M   'P 1'
#
loop_
_entity.id
_entity.type
_entity.pdbx_description
1 polymer ?
#
loop_
_entity_poly.entity_id
_entity_poly.type
_entity_poly.pdbx_seq_one_letter_code
_entity_poly.pdbx_strand_id
1 'polypeptide(L)'
;MKDYNINNYSRYKQDVKDNQPEVKSWDKYTRDELIIKFTPLAENIARKFSTSQAASGVMTVTDMIQEGHIGLIKAVDKITWSTIFEAENPERRLKSFLAKRIKGAIRRAIDNNRGSMRIPEHKLNQIRKEFDNSKKAVDMYFNSIFTSIDDVEHQVMQIPDESNEINNETLNKLLLELTRKYLNDKEYDVIRMSYGLDCDKLPATEIANHLGIKGSSSYVRVSQLKSQALNKLKQSITHSQVSDYL
;
A
#
# COMPACT_ATOMS: atom_id res chain seq x y z
N MET A 1 3.29 -26.57 -6.18
CA MET A 1 3.28 -25.84 -4.88
C MET A 1 1.94 -25.98 -4.14
N LYS A 2 0.76 -25.92 -4.81
CA LYS A 2 -0.56 -26.08 -4.18
C LYS A 2 -0.78 -27.47 -3.55
N ASP A 3 -0.34 -28.54 -4.20
CA ASP A 3 -0.55 -29.93 -3.73
C ASP A 3 0.25 -30.25 -2.46
N TYR A 4 1.47 -29.71 -2.32
CA TYR A 4 2.27 -29.84 -1.11
C TYR A 4 1.57 -29.25 0.12
N ASN A 5 0.96 -28.09 -0.03
CA ASN A 5 0.23 -27.41 1.07
C ASN A 5 -1.03 -28.18 1.49
N ILE A 6 -1.73 -28.81 0.52
CA ILE A 6 -2.95 -29.62 0.81
C ILE A 6 -2.57 -30.87 1.58
N ASN A 7 -1.53 -31.58 1.16
CA ASN A 7 -1.08 -32.82 1.82
C ASN A 7 -0.58 -32.53 3.25
N ASN A 8 0.19 -31.48 3.45
CA ASN A 8 0.66 -31.07 4.78
C ASN A 8 -0.51 -30.69 5.69
N TYR A 9 -1.49 -29.97 5.16
CA TYR A 9 -2.68 -29.60 5.93
C TYR A 9 -3.55 -30.82 6.29
N SER A 10 -3.67 -31.80 5.38
CA SER A 10 -4.40 -33.05 5.65
C SER A 10 -3.70 -33.88 6.71
N ARG A 11 -2.35 -34.00 6.66
CA ARG A 11 -1.55 -34.66 7.70
C ARG A 11 -1.74 -33.96 9.05
N TYR A 12 -1.58 -32.65 9.12
CA TYR A 12 -1.78 -31.87 10.33
C TYR A 12 -3.18 -32.12 10.94
N LYS A 13 -4.24 -32.16 10.13
CA LYS A 13 -5.61 -32.46 10.62
C LYS A 13 -5.71 -33.86 11.19
N GLN A 14 -5.07 -34.84 10.57
CA GLN A 14 -5.04 -36.21 11.07
C GLN A 14 -4.30 -36.27 12.41
N ASP A 15 -3.12 -35.65 12.50
CA ASP A 15 -2.33 -35.58 13.72
C ASP A 15 -3.11 -34.94 14.88
N VAL A 16 -3.82 -33.84 14.61
CA VAL A 16 -4.68 -33.19 15.63
C VAL A 16 -5.82 -34.08 16.06
N LYS A 17 -6.42 -34.88 15.14
CA LYS A 17 -7.50 -35.79 15.45
C LYS A 17 -7.03 -36.97 16.27
N ASP A 18 -5.89 -37.56 15.93
CA ASP A 18 -5.32 -38.75 16.55
C ASP A 18 -4.80 -38.44 17.97
N ASN A 19 -4.34 -37.19 18.20
CA ASN A 19 -3.86 -36.73 19.51
C ASN A 19 -4.91 -36.02 20.35
N GLN A 20 -6.22 -36.10 20.00
CA GLN A 20 -7.26 -35.50 20.82
C GLN A 20 -7.29 -36.15 22.20
N PRO A 21 -7.22 -35.40 23.32
CA PRO A 21 -7.27 -35.96 24.66
C PRO A 21 -8.64 -36.54 24.98
N GLU A 22 -8.63 -37.57 25.80
CA GLU A 22 -9.88 -38.15 26.33
C GLU A 22 -10.71 -37.10 27.10
N VAL A 23 -12.01 -37.35 27.19
CA VAL A 23 -12.93 -36.46 27.90
C VAL A 23 -12.69 -36.59 29.39
N LYS A 24 -12.19 -35.55 30.03
CA LYS A 24 -11.92 -35.43 31.45
C LYS A 24 -12.69 -34.24 32.04
N SER A 25 -12.74 -34.12 33.34
CA SER A 25 -13.18 -32.91 34.03
C SER A 25 -12.18 -31.75 33.73
N TRP A 26 -12.67 -30.52 33.60
CA TRP A 26 -11.89 -29.36 33.15
C TRP A 26 -10.68 -29.05 34.03
N ASP A 27 -10.71 -29.39 35.30
CA ASP A 27 -9.63 -29.25 36.28
C ASP A 27 -8.51 -30.27 36.10
N LYS A 28 -8.76 -31.37 35.39
CA LYS A 28 -7.79 -32.46 35.20
C LYS A 28 -7.05 -32.44 33.88
N TYR A 29 -7.34 -31.47 33.01
CA TYR A 29 -6.57 -31.29 31.78
C TYR A 29 -5.24 -30.61 32.05
N THR A 30 -4.19 -31.17 31.46
CA THR A 30 -2.91 -30.46 31.43
C THR A 30 -2.98 -29.28 30.45
N ARG A 31 -2.02 -28.37 30.55
CA ARG A 31 -1.90 -27.24 29.64
C ARG A 31 -1.91 -27.66 28.16
N ASP A 32 -1.12 -28.66 27.81
CA ASP A 32 -0.95 -29.13 26.45
C ASP A 32 -2.19 -29.87 25.93
N GLU A 33 -2.83 -30.68 26.77
CA GLU A 33 -4.11 -31.31 26.44
C GLU A 33 -5.21 -30.26 26.14
N LEU A 34 -5.24 -29.14 26.87
CA LEU A 34 -6.19 -28.07 26.59
C LEU A 34 -5.90 -27.40 25.24
N ILE A 35 -4.63 -27.17 24.92
CA ILE A 35 -4.23 -26.57 23.64
C ILE A 35 -4.67 -27.49 22.50
N ILE A 36 -4.36 -28.79 22.56
CA ILE A 36 -4.72 -29.77 21.54
C ILE A 36 -6.26 -29.86 21.39
N LYS A 37 -6.97 -29.92 22.52
CA LYS A 37 -8.44 -29.99 22.55
C LYS A 37 -9.12 -28.82 21.86
N PHE A 38 -8.57 -27.60 22.03
CA PHE A 38 -9.15 -26.38 21.48
C PHE A 38 -8.51 -25.92 20.14
N THR A 39 -7.56 -26.64 19.59
CA THR A 39 -6.99 -26.41 18.26
C THR A 39 -8.06 -26.34 17.16
N PRO A 40 -9.07 -27.25 17.09
CA PRO A 40 -10.15 -27.12 16.10
C PRO A 40 -11.00 -25.85 16.25
N LEU A 41 -11.11 -25.31 17.45
CA LEU A 41 -11.81 -24.04 17.68
C LEU A 41 -11.05 -22.87 17.05
N ALA A 42 -9.71 -22.86 17.17
CA ALA A 42 -8.88 -21.83 16.55
C ALA A 42 -8.99 -21.87 15.03
N GLU A 43 -8.95 -23.05 14.41
CA GLU A 43 -9.18 -23.21 12.98
C GLU A 43 -10.55 -22.70 12.52
N ASN A 44 -11.60 -23.09 13.21
CA ASN A 44 -12.97 -22.67 12.88
C ASN A 44 -13.16 -21.16 12.97
N ILE A 45 -12.45 -20.51 13.89
CA ILE A 45 -12.46 -19.04 14.02
C ILE A 45 -11.68 -18.42 12.89
N ALA A 46 -10.48 -18.91 12.56
CA ALA A 46 -9.61 -18.40 11.51
C ALA A 46 -10.32 -18.44 10.14
N ARG A 47 -11.01 -19.53 9.82
CA ARG A 47 -11.76 -19.70 8.57
C ARG A 47 -12.91 -18.72 8.37
N LYS A 48 -13.35 -18.03 9.42
CA LYS A 48 -14.43 -17.01 9.34
C LYS A 48 -13.89 -15.64 8.94
N PHE A 49 -12.57 -15.46 8.88
CA PHE A 49 -11.98 -14.22 8.40
C PHE A 49 -11.93 -14.21 6.87
N SER A 50 -12.11 -13.03 6.30
CA SER A 50 -11.96 -12.83 4.85
C SER A 50 -10.48 -12.94 4.46
N THR A 51 -10.25 -13.58 3.31
CA THR A 51 -8.93 -13.75 2.69
C THR A 51 -8.75 -12.87 1.47
N SER A 52 -9.67 -11.91 1.24
CA SER A 52 -9.49 -10.93 0.17
C SER A 52 -8.27 -10.05 0.48
N GLN A 53 -7.55 -9.66 -0.55
CA GLN A 53 -6.34 -8.82 -0.44
C GLN A 53 -6.62 -7.52 0.33
N ALA A 54 -7.77 -6.91 0.10
CA ALA A 54 -8.19 -5.71 0.82
C ALA A 54 -8.42 -5.95 2.34
N ALA A 55 -8.83 -7.16 2.75
CA ALA A 55 -9.13 -7.47 4.14
C ALA A 55 -7.92 -8.01 4.92
N SER A 56 -7.15 -8.92 4.31
CA SER A 56 -6.07 -9.65 4.98
C SER A 56 -4.67 -9.38 4.41
N GLY A 57 -4.57 -8.63 3.31
CA GLY A 57 -3.31 -8.37 2.62
C GLY A 57 -2.68 -9.65 2.09
N VAL A 58 -1.44 -9.89 2.46
CA VAL A 58 -0.69 -11.10 2.07
C VAL A 58 -0.96 -12.33 2.94
N MET A 59 -1.72 -12.17 4.04
CA MET A 59 -1.98 -13.27 4.96
C MET A 59 -2.94 -14.30 4.36
N THR A 60 -2.51 -15.54 4.36
CA THR A 60 -3.31 -16.71 3.94
C THR A 60 -4.18 -17.24 5.08
N VAL A 61 -5.12 -18.14 4.78
CA VAL A 61 -5.91 -18.84 5.80
C VAL A 61 -5.00 -19.61 6.76
N THR A 62 -3.94 -20.23 6.25
CA THR A 62 -2.95 -20.96 7.05
C THR A 62 -2.23 -20.04 8.03
N ASP A 63 -1.85 -18.85 7.62
CA ASP A 63 -1.23 -17.87 8.51
C ASP A 63 -2.19 -17.44 9.63
N MET A 64 -3.46 -17.21 9.29
CA MET A 64 -4.49 -16.90 10.29
C MET A 64 -4.75 -18.03 11.28
N ILE A 65 -4.66 -19.29 10.83
CA ILE A 65 -4.76 -20.48 11.69
C ILE A 65 -3.57 -20.50 12.66
N GLN A 66 -2.35 -20.27 12.18
CA GLN A 66 -1.15 -20.25 13.03
C GLN A 66 -1.20 -19.11 14.07
N GLU A 67 -1.61 -17.92 13.67
CA GLU A 67 -1.81 -16.81 14.60
C GLU A 67 -2.94 -17.09 15.61
N GLY A 68 -3.97 -17.83 15.17
CA GLY A 68 -5.03 -18.33 16.03
C GLY A 68 -4.50 -19.31 17.09
N HIS A 69 -3.57 -20.22 16.71
CA HIS A 69 -2.92 -21.15 17.66
C HIS A 69 -2.03 -20.41 18.65
N ILE A 70 -1.25 -19.43 18.21
CA ILE A 70 -0.47 -18.58 19.11
C ILE A 70 -1.38 -17.85 20.10
N GLY A 71 -2.53 -17.36 19.61
CA GLY A 71 -3.56 -16.74 20.43
C GLY A 71 -4.17 -17.69 21.45
N LEU A 72 -4.42 -18.95 21.06
CA LEU A 72 -4.92 -20.03 21.93
C LEU A 72 -3.92 -20.36 23.05
N ILE A 73 -2.66 -20.59 22.70
CA ILE A 73 -1.58 -20.89 23.69
C ILE A 73 -1.52 -19.79 24.73
N LYS A 74 -1.41 -18.53 24.31
CA LYS A 74 -1.37 -17.37 25.21
C LYS A 74 -2.67 -17.20 26.02
N ALA A 75 -3.79 -17.68 25.53
CA ALA A 75 -5.07 -17.64 26.23
C ALA A 75 -5.14 -18.72 27.31
N VAL A 76 -4.68 -19.95 27.01
CA VAL A 76 -4.61 -21.07 27.97
C VAL A 76 -3.75 -20.69 29.16
N ASP A 77 -2.60 -20.07 28.94
CA ASP A 77 -1.69 -19.60 29.99
C ASP A 77 -2.32 -18.53 30.92
N LYS A 78 -3.38 -17.87 30.46
CA LYS A 78 -4.09 -16.81 31.21
C LYS A 78 -5.47 -17.22 31.73
N ILE A 79 -5.76 -18.51 31.79
CA ILE A 79 -7.03 -18.99 32.33
C ILE A 79 -7.07 -18.77 33.84
N THR A 80 -8.10 -18.07 34.31
CA THR A 80 -8.44 -17.95 35.74
C THR A 80 -9.56 -18.92 36.04
N TRP A 81 -9.22 -20.07 36.58
CA TRP A 81 -10.15 -21.16 36.82
C TRP A 81 -11.31 -20.82 37.76
N SER A 82 -11.04 -19.99 38.79
CA SER A 82 -12.07 -19.52 39.74
C SER A 82 -13.26 -18.87 38.97
N THR A 83 -12.95 -17.93 38.08
CA THR A 83 -13.98 -17.22 37.29
C THR A 83 -14.73 -18.11 36.29
N ILE A 84 -14.12 -19.23 35.89
CA ILE A 84 -14.74 -20.18 34.97
C ILE A 84 -15.72 -21.11 35.72
N PHE A 85 -15.32 -21.58 36.90
CA PHE A 85 -16.14 -22.47 37.72
C PHE A 85 -17.31 -21.78 38.43
N GLU A 86 -17.20 -20.45 38.65
CA GLU A 86 -18.31 -19.64 39.17
C GLU A 86 -19.45 -19.45 38.17
N ALA A 87 -19.23 -19.74 36.88
CA ALA A 87 -20.23 -19.57 35.86
C ALA A 87 -21.22 -20.72 35.86
N GLU A 88 -22.50 -20.45 35.57
CA GLU A 88 -23.56 -21.40 35.41
C GLU A 88 -23.22 -22.52 34.42
N ASN A 89 -22.46 -22.21 33.37
CA ASN A 89 -21.96 -23.18 32.40
C ASN A 89 -20.46 -22.99 32.16
N PRO A 90 -19.56 -23.69 32.88
CA PRO A 90 -18.11 -23.53 32.78
C PRO A 90 -17.57 -23.80 31.38
N GLU A 91 -18.07 -24.77 30.67
CA GLU A 91 -17.64 -25.12 29.32
C GLU A 91 -17.92 -23.98 28.32
N ARG A 92 -19.12 -23.45 28.34
CA ARG A 92 -19.50 -22.31 27.47
C ARG A 92 -18.69 -21.08 27.80
N ARG A 93 -18.41 -20.84 29.07
CA ARG A 93 -17.59 -19.72 29.54
C ARG A 93 -16.16 -19.85 29.06
N LEU A 94 -15.55 -21.02 29.19
CA LEU A 94 -14.20 -21.33 28.72
C LEU A 94 -14.09 -21.16 27.19
N LYS A 95 -15.00 -21.78 26.44
CA LYS A 95 -15.03 -21.64 24.97
C LYS A 95 -15.17 -20.18 24.54
N SER A 96 -16.01 -19.40 25.18
CA SER A 96 -16.20 -17.98 24.90
C SER A 96 -14.95 -17.15 25.21
N PHE A 97 -14.29 -17.41 26.32
CA PHE A 97 -13.04 -16.77 26.71
C PHE A 97 -11.95 -17.04 25.68
N LEU A 98 -11.71 -18.29 25.32
CA LEU A 98 -10.72 -18.69 24.34
C LEU A 98 -11.03 -18.09 22.95
N ALA A 99 -12.27 -18.21 22.49
CA ALA A 99 -12.69 -17.67 21.20
C ALA A 99 -12.46 -16.16 21.07
N LYS A 100 -12.72 -15.39 22.13
CA LYS A 100 -12.49 -13.95 22.14
C LYS A 100 -11.01 -13.62 22.03
N ARG A 101 -10.13 -14.36 22.71
CA ARG A 101 -8.67 -14.18 22.69
C ARG A 101 -8.10 -14.58 21.33
N ILE A 102 -8.49 -15.73 20.79
CA ILE A 102 -8.08 -16.21 19.46
C ILE A 102 -8.46 -15.19 18.39
N LYS A 103 -9.73 -14.73 18.39
CA LYS A 103 -10.22 -13.73 17.43
C LYS A 103 -9.43 -12.41 17.52
N GLY A 104 -9.09 -11.99 18.74
CA GLY A 104 -8.27 -10.79 18.96
C GLY A 104 -6.84 -10.95 18.48
N ALA A 105 -6.23 -12.14 18.62
CA ALA A 105 -4.89 -12.44 18.12
C ALA A 105 -4.85 -12.37 16.59
N ILE A 106 -5.77 -13.05 15.90
CA ILE A 106 -5.86 -13.04 14.45
C ILE A 106 -6.07 -11.62 13.91
N ARG A 107 -6.95 -10.83 14.52
CA ARG A 107 -7.15 -9.43 14.09
C ARG A 107 -5.89 -8.59 14.19
N ARG A 108 -5.15 -8.70 15.30
CA ARG A 108 -3.88 -7.98 15.46
C ARG A 108 -2.82 -8.43 14.47
N ALA A 109 -2.76 -9.74 14.16
CA ALA A 109 -1.85 -10.27 13.16
C ALA A 109 -2.18 -9.71 11.77
N ILE A 110 -3.46 -9.68 11.39
CA ILE A 110 -3.92 -9.05 10.15
C ILE A 110 -3.51 -7.57 10.11
N ASP A 111 -3.81 -6.82 11.17
CA ASP A 111 -3.49 -5.39 11.23
C ASP A 111 -1.98 -5.10 11.13
N ASN A 112 -1.14 -6.01 11.64
CA ASN A 112 0.32 -5.88 11.56
C ASN A 112 0.90 -6.24 10.19
N ASN A 113 0.30 -7.20 9.48
CA ASN A 113 0.88 -7.83 8.30
C ASN A 113 0.12 -7.55 6.99
N ARG A 114 -0.96 -6.77 7.05
CA ARG A 114 -1.83 -6.53 5.90
C ARG A 114 -1.20 -5.66 4.83
N GLY A 115 -0.36 -4.70 5.20
CA GLY A 115 0.16 -3.68 4.28
C GLY A 115 1.68 -3.66 4.20
N SER A 116 2.22 -3.01 3.17
CA SER A 116 3.65 -2.75 2.99
C SER A 116 4.21 -1.86 4.11
N MET A 117 3.40 -0.95 4.64
CA MET A 117 3.71 -0.13 5.79
C MET A 117 2.84 -0.51 6.99
N ARG A 118 3.50 -0.73 8.13
CA ARG A 118 2.79 -1.00 9.38
C ARG A 118 2.15 0.28 9.92
N ILE A 119 0.83 0.29 9.99
CA ILE A 119 0.07 1.35 10.66
C ILE A 119 -0.18 0.93 12.11
N PRO A 120 0.12 1.76 13.11
CA PRO A 120 -0.16 1.46 14.52
C PRO A 120 -1.64 1.18 14.78
N GLU A 121 -1.96 0.23 15.67
CA GLU A 121 -3.32 -0.23 15.95
C GLU A 121 -4.27 0.92 16.35
N HIS A 122 -3.80 1.88 17.16
CA HIS A 122 -4.62 3.03 17.56
C HIS A 122 -5.02 3.90 16.36
N LYS A 123 -4.11 4.08 15.37
CA LYS A 123 -4.41 4.81 14.13
C LYS A 123 -5.37 4.04 13.23
N LEU A 124 -5.22 2.72 13.11
CA LEU A 124 -6.18 1.88 12.37
C LEU A 124 -7.58 1.96 13.00
N ASN A 125 -7.66 1.95 14.32
CA ASN A 125 -8.94 2.08 15.01
C ASN A 125 -9.55 3.49 14.83
N GLN A 126 -8.73 4.53 14.78
CA GLN A 126 -9.18 5.88 14.45
C GLN A 126 -9.69 5.96 13.01
N ILE A 127 -8.93 5.45 12.04
CA ILE A 127 -9.33 5.40 10.62
C ILE A 127 -10.67 4.66 10.46
N ARG A 128 -10.85 3.51 11.13
CA ARG A 128 -12.12 2.76 11.08
C ARG A 128 -13.31 3.52 11.64
N LYS A 129 -13.10 4.40 12.64
CA LYS A 129 -14.16 5.24 13.22
C LYS A 129 -14.47 6.46 12.37
N GLU A 130 -13.47 7.01 11.71
CA GLU A 130 -13.54 8.29 10.99
C GLU A 130 -13.48 8.10 9.46
N PHE A 131 -13.75 6.86 8.98
CA PHE A 131 -13.58 6.49 7.57
C PHE A 131 -14.32 7.43 6.61
N ASP A 132 -15.54 7.84 6.98
CA ASP A 132 -16.36 8.73 6.17
C ASP A 132 -15.94 10.22 6.25
N ASN A 133 -15.16 10.60 7.26
CA ASN A 133 -14.88 12.01 7.56
C ASN A 133 -13.46 12.46 7.22
N SER A 134 -12.52 11.55 6.94
CA SER A 134 -11.12 11.88 6.71
C SER A 134 -10.54 11.23 5.45
N LYS A 135 -10.57 11.98 4.33
CA LYS A 135 -9.99 11.54 3.05
C LYS A 135 -8.52 11.13 3.18
N LYS A 136 -7.70 11.93 3.91
CA LYS A 136 -6.27 11.61 4.12
C LYS A 136 -6.04 10.28 4.85
N ALA A 137 -6.88 9.95 5.83
CA ALA A 137 -6.79 8.70 6.58
C ALA A 137 -7.17 7.50 5.72
N VAL A 138 -8.17 7.68 4.86
CA VAL A 138 -8.61 6.67 3.87
C VAL A 138 -7.51 6.43 2.84
N ASP A 139 -6.93 7.50 2.27
CA ASP A 139 -5.84 7.41 1.31
C ASP A 139 -4.62 6.69 1.91
N MET A 140 -4.23 7.04 3.16
CA MET A 140 -3.14 6.36 3.85
C MET A 140 -3.42 4.86 4.07
N TYR A 141 -4.66 4.50 4.37
CA TYR A 141 -5.08 3.11 4.52
C TYR A 141 -4.96 2.34 3.20
N PHE A 142 -5.48 2.89 2.10
CA PHE A 142 -5.42 2.23 0.79
C PHE A 142 -3.99 2.18 0.25
N ASN A 143 -3.19 3.22 0.41
CA ASN A 143 -1.79 3.25 -0.03
C ASN A 143 -0.88 2.29 0.76
N SER A 144 -1.32 1.81 1.93
CA SER A 144 -0.58 0.80 2.69
C SER A 144 -0.83 -0.63 2.23
N ILE A 145 -1.85 -0.88 1.40
CA ILE A 145 -2.23 -2.21 0.94
C ILE A 145 -1.28 -2.65 -0.19
N PHE A 146 -0.85 -3.91 -0.17
CA PHE A 146 -0.09 -4.50 -1.27
C PHE A 146 -0.92 -4.56 -2.55
N THR A 147 -0.33 -4.13 -3.65
CA THR A 147 -0.91 -4.24 -4.99
C THR A 147 -0.02 -5.14 -5.85
N SER A 148 -0.60 -5.96 -6.70
CA SER A 148 0.16 -6.77 -7.65
C SER A 148 0.65 -5.91 -8.80
N ILE A 149 1.93 -6.04 -9.17
CA ILE A 149 2.51 -5.38 -10.36
C ILE A 149 1.94 -6.00 -11.66
N ASP A 150 1.59 -7.30 -11.59
CA ASP A 150 1.09 -8.08 -12.73
C ASP A 150 -0.43 -8.02 -12.88
N ASP A 151 -1.11 -7.18 -12.10
CA ASP A 151 -2.58 -7.07 -12.14
C ASP A 151 -3.00 -6.24 -13.35
N VAL A 152 -3.56 -6.91 -14.35
CA VAL A 152 -3.96 -6.34 -15.64
C VAL A 152 -5.06 -5.27 -15.48
N GLU A 153 -5.90 -5.37 -14.44
CA GLU A 153 -6.95 -4.39 -14.16
C GLU A 153 -6.39 -3.05 -13.63
N HIS A 154 -5.17 -3.06 -13.09
CA HIS A 154 -4.51 -1.88 -12.54
C HIS A 154 -3.36 -1.40 -13.43
N GLN A 155 -3.55 -1.39 -14.76
CA GLN A 155 -2.59 -0.83 -15.74
C GLN A 155 -2.17 0.64 -15.47
N VAL A 156 -2.68 1.26 -14.42
CA VAL A 156 -2.38 2.64 -14.02
C VAL A 156 -1.00 2.78 -13.33
N MET A 157 -0.36 1.69 -12.91
CA MET A 157 0.98 1.70 -12.32
C MET A 157 2.06 1.30 -13.33
N GLN A 158 2.07 1.95 -14.49
CA GLN A 158 3.28 1.93 -15.31
C GLN A 158 4.32 2.78 -14.58
N ILE A 159 5.37 2.12 -14.06
CA ILE A 159 6.56 2.82 -13.59
C ILE A 159 7.19 3.44 -14.84
N PRO A 160 7.24 4.79 -14.95
CA PRO A 160 7.83 5.41 -16.12
C PRO A 160 9.29 4.95 -16.21
N ASP A 161 9.67 4.51 -17.38
CA ASP A 161 11.06 4.19 -17.66
C ASP A 161 11.83 5.52 -17.84
N GLU A 162 12.58 5.89 -16.82
CA GLU A 162 13.44 7.09 -16.85
C GLU A 162 14.72 6.89 -17.67
N SER A 163 14.92 5.71 -18.27
CA SER A 163 16.16 5.37 -19.01
C SER A 163 16.32 6.07 -20.37
N ASN A 164 15.44 6.98 -20.74
CA ASN A 164 15.49 7.74 -21.99
C ASN A 164 16.34 9.04 -21.90
N GLU A 165 17.40 9.08 -21.10
CA GLU A 165 18.31 10.24 -21.06
C GLU A 165 18.91 10.55 -22.44
N ILE A 166 19.23 9.53 -23.24
CA ILE A 166 19.83 9.70 -24.59
C ILE A 166 18.86 10.41 -25.55
N ASN A 167 17.57 10.11 -25.48
CA ASN A 167 16.57 10.75 -26.33
C ASN A 167 16.31 12.21 -25.88
N ASN A 168 16.40 12.52 -24.59
CA ASN A 168 16.21 13.86 -24.07
C ASN A 168 17.28 14.85 -24.57
N GLU A 169 18.56 14.45 -24.62
CA GLU A 169 19.61 15.33 -25.17
C GLU A 169 19.43 15.62 -26.67
N THR A 170 19.07 14.59 -27.44
CA THR A 170 18.84 14.73 -28.88
C THR A 170 17.60 15.58 -29.16
N LEU A 171 16.51 15.34 -28.38
CA LEU A 171 15.31 16.15 -28.43
C LEU A 171 15.57 17.61 -28.04
N ASN A 172 16.35 17.88 -26.99
CA ASN A 172 16.69 19.22 -26.58
C ASN A 172 17.52 19.98 -27.63
N LYS A 173 18.46 19.30 -28.29
CA LYS A 173 19.23 19.90 -29.41
C LYS A 173 18.31 20.27 -30.57
N LEU A 174 17.41 19.37 -30.98
CA LEU A 174 16.41 19.65 -32.00
C LEU A 174 15.50 20.83 -31.63
N LEU A 175 15.00 20.86 -30.39
CA LEU A 175 14.17 21.95 -29.89
C LEU A 175 14.91 23.29 -29.90
N LEU A 176 16.19 23.32 -29.55
CA LEU A 176 17.04 24.53 -29.61
C LEU A 176 17.20 25.03 -31.04
N GLU A 177 17.44 24.14 -32.00
CA GLU A 177 17.53 24.50 -33.43
C GLU A 177 16.21 25.06 -33.96
N LEU A 178 15.08 24.37 -33.67
CA LEU A 178 13.76 24.82 -34.11
C LEU A 178 13.38 26.17 -33.45
N THR A 179 13.61 26.34 -32.16
CA THR A 179 13.30 27.59 -31.46
C THR A 179 14.16 28.75 -32.01
N ARG A 180 15.45 28.53 -32.32
CA ARG A 180 16.33 29.55 -32.90
C ARG A 180 15.91 29.94 -34.31
N LYS A 181 15.31 29.02 -35.08
CA LYS A 181 14.82 29.26 -36.46
C LYS A 181 13.57 30.11 -36.49
N TYR A 182 12.65 29.93 -35.54
CA TYR A 182 11.30 30.52 -35.62
C TYR A 182 11.05 31.66 -34.62
N LEU A 183 11.92 31.84 -33.61
CA LEU A 183 11.76 32.85 -32.58
C LEU A 183 12.77 33.97 -32.69
N ASN A 184 12.41 35.17 -32.19
CA ASN A 184 13.31 36.27 -32.02
C ASN A 184 14.24 36.00 -30.80
N ASP A 185 15.42 36.66 -30.74
CA ASP A 185 16.42 36.44 -29.69
C ASP A 185 15.82 36.49 -28.27
N LYS A 186 14.96 37.48 -27.97
CA LYS A 186 14.34 37.62 -26.65
C LYS A 186 13.34 36.49 -26.37
N GLU A 187 12.58 36.06 -27.37
CA GLU A 187 11.63 34.94 -27.24
C GLU A 187 12.38 33.62 -27.10
N TYR A 188 13.47 33.44 -27.83
CA TYR A 188 14.36 32.29 -27.71
C TYR A 188 14.94 32.16 -26.32
N ASP A 189 15.52 33.24 -25.76
CA ASP A 189 16.09 33.23 -24.42
C ASP A 189 15.04 32.95 -23.33
N VAL A 190 13.83 33.50 -23.48
CA VAL A 190 12.73 33.22 -22.56
C VAL A 190 12.36 31.73 -22.58
N ILE A 191 12.23 31.09 -23.76
CA ILE A 191 11.91 29.68 -23.88
C ILE A 191 13.05 28.83 -23.32
N ARG A 192 14.28 29.08 -23.74
CA ARG A 192 15.47 28.36 -23.31
C ARG A 192 15.61 28.31 -21.79
N MET A 193 15.53 29.46 -21.12
CA MET A 193 15.64 29.57 -19.66
C MET A 193 14.40 29.08 -18.90
N SER A 194 13.20 29.24 -19.47
CA SER A 194 11.95 28.79 -18.83
C SER A 194 11.82 27.27 -18.79
N TYR A 195 12.37 26.56 -19.77
CA TYR A 195 12.29 25.10 -19.88
C TYR A 195 13.60 24.40 -19.52
N GLY A 196 14.73 25.14 -19.45
CA GLY A 196 16.02 24.55 -19.11
C GLY A 196 16.57 23.68 -20.25
N LEU A 197 16.53 24.15 -21.51
CA LEU A 197 16.89 23.32 -22.67
C LEU A 197 18.39 23.04 -22.77
N ASP A 198 19.23 24.02 -22.38
CA ASP A 198 20.70 23.95 -22.33
C ASP A 198 21.29 24.67 -21.11
N CYS A 199 20.42 25.06 -20.17
CA CYS A 199 20.77 25.73 -18.94
C CYS A 199 19.79 25.31 -17.84
N ASP A 200 20.07 25.67 -16.59
CA ASP A 200 19.15 25.44 -15.50
C ASP A 200 17.83 26.21 -15.71
N LYS A 201 16.72 25.56 -15.31
CA LYS A 201 15.39 26.18 -15.39
C LYS A 201 15.29 27.33 -14.41
N LEU A 202 15.02 28.53 -14.91
CA LEU A 202 14.93 29.76 -14.13
C LEU A 202 13.46 30.23 -13.94
N PRO A 203 13.13 30.83 -12.78
CA PRO A 203 11.84 31.46 -12.56
C PRO A 203 11.72 32.78 -13.38
N ALA A 204 10.50 33.20 -13.69
CA ALA A 204 10.22 34.36 -14.54
C ALA A 204 10.83 35.68 -14.03
N THR A 205 11.03 35.82 -12.73
CA THR A 205 11.67 36.98 -12.10
C THR A 205 13.17 37.06 -12.44
N GLU A 206 13.89 35.94 -12.44
CA GLU A 206 15.29 35.86 -12.79
C GLU A 206 15.50 36.03 -14.30
N ILE A 207 14.61 35.43 -15.12
CA ILE A 207 14.62 35.62 -16.57
C ILE A 207 14.44 37.12 -16.93
N ALA A 208 13.55 37.82 -16.22
CA ALA A 208 13.35 39.24 -16.41
C ALA A 208 14.62 40.04 -16.12
N ASN A 209 15.35 39.68 -15.06
CA ASN A 209 16.65 40.32 -14.72
C ASN A 209 17.71 40.06 -15.78
N HIS A 210 17.81 38.80 -16.27
CA HIS A 210 18.74 38.43 -17.35
C HIS A 210 18.49 39.21 -18.65
N LEU A 211 17.20 39.39 -19.00
CA LEU A 211 16.82 40.15 -20.21
C LEU A 211 16.80 41.67 -20.02
N GLY A 212 17.16 42.17 -18.83
CA GLY A 212 17.17 43.61 -18.54
C GLY A 212 15.79 44.26 -18.54
N ILE A 213 14.73 43.51 -18.33
CA ILE A 213 13.34 43.99 -18.27
C ILE A 213 13.09 44.57 -16.89
N LYS A 214 13.09 45.92 -16.81
CA LYS A 214 12.85 46.65 -15.55
C LYS A 214 11.37 46.98 -15.38
N GLY A 215 10.90 46.95 -14.10
CA GLY A 215 9.55 47.35 -13.73
C GLY A 215 8.87 46.36 -12.75
N SER A 216 7.88 46.84 -12.02
CA SER A 216 7.14 46.05 -11.05
C SER A 216 6.36 44.83 -11.65
N SER A 217 6.13 44.88 -12.95
CA SER A 217 5.40 43.80 -13.71
C SER A 217 6.32 43.08 -14.69
N SER A 218 7.65 43.05 -14.44
CA SER A 218 8.65 42.42 -15.34
C SER A 218 8.34 40.92 -15.57
N TYR A 219 7.91 40.17 -14.55
CA TYR A 219 7.52 38.76 -14.65
C TYR A 219 6.29 38.54 -15.56
N VAL A 220 5.34 39.49 -15.57
CA VAL A 220 4.17 39.44 -16.48
C VAL A 220 4.61 39.57 -17.91
N ARG A 221 5.58 40.46 -18.20
CA ARG A 221 6.13 40.64 -19.54
C ARG A 221 6.84 39.37 -20.02
N VAL A 222 7.58 38.67 -19.16
CA VAL A 222 8.21 37.38 -19.47
C VAL A 222 7.14 36.32 -19.78
N SER A 223 6.06 36.26 -18.99
CA SER A 223 4.93 35.35 -19.26
C SER A 223 4.23 35.66 -20.60
N GLN A 224 4.06 36.92 -20.94
CA GLN A 224 3.51 37.31 -22.25
C GLN A 224 4.42 36.89 -23.41
N LEU A 225 5.75 37.15 -23.29
CA LEU A 225 6.73 36.73 -24.29
C LEU A 225 6.75 35.21 -24.45
N LYS A 226 6.68 34.47 -23.34
CA LYS A 226 6.57 32.99 -23.34
C LYS A 226 5.35 32.52 -24.10
N SER A 227 4.16 33.10 -23.81
CA SER A 227 2.91 32.74 -24.53
C SER A 227 2.97 33.08 -26.01
N GLN A 228 3.52 34.23 -26.37
CA GLN A 228 3.71 34.63 -27.77
C GLN A 228 4.66 33.67 -28.51
N ALA A 229 5.79 33.33 -27.89
CA ALA A 229 6.75 32.38 -28.44
C ALA A 229 6.13 30.99 -28.66
N LEU A 230 5.40 30.47 -27.67
CA LEU A 230 4.72 29.17 -27.78
C LEU A 230 3.66 29.15 -28.90
N ASN A 231 2.90 30.24 -29.05
CA ASN A 231 1.92 30.35 -30.13
C ASN A 231 2.59 30.38 -31.52
N LYS A 232 3.71 31.08 -31.65
CA LYS A 232 4.50 31.07 -32.90
C LYS A 232 5.04 29.67 -33.22
N LEU A 233 5.61 28.99 -32.24
CA LEU A 233 6.10 27.62 -32.42
C LEU A 233 4.98 26.66 -32.80
N LYS A 234 3.83 26.76 -32.14
CA LYS A 234 2.65 25.91 -32.44
C LYS A 234 2.12 26.09 -33.88
N GLN A 235 2.26 27.29 -34.42
CA GLN A 235 1.83 27.58 -35.81
C GLN A 235 2.89 27.15 -36.83
N SER A 236 4.17 27.16 -36.47
CA SER A 236 5.29 26.96 -37.38
C SER A 236 5.85 25.54 -37.40
N ILE A 237 5.65 24.75 -36.30
CA ILE A 237 6.16 23.39 -36.20
C ILE A 237 5.04 22.41 -36.41
N THR A 238 5.22 21.45 -37.34
CA THR A 238 4.30 20.34 -37.54
C THR A 238 4.62 19.18 -36.63
N HIS A 239 3.60 18.41 -36.20
CA HIS A 239 3.76 17.25 -35.33
C HIS A 239 4.75 16.22 -35.91
N SER A 240 4.75 16.03 -37.22
CA SER A 240 5.66 15.08 -37.88
C SER A 240 7.16 15.42 -37.71
N GLN A 241 7.51 16.69 -37.49
CA GLN A 241 8.91 17.09 -37.26
C GLN A 241 9.44 16.72 -35.90
N VAL A 242 8.58 16.40 -34.95
CA VAL A 242 8.96 16.10 -33.56
C VAL A 242 8.63 14.65 -33.20
N SER A 243 7.71 13.99 -33.94
CA SER A 243 7.24 12.64 -33.62
C SER A 243 8.33 11.55 -33.61
N ASP A 244 9.39 11.74 -34.41
CA ASP A 244 10.52 10.81 -34.49
C ASP A 244 11.45 10.86 -33.25
N TYR A 245 11.25 11.84 -32.38
CA TYR A 245 12.03 12.10 -31.17
C TYR A 245 11.22 11.98 -29.86
N LEU A 246 9.92 11.73 -29.97
CA LEU A 246 9.00 11.47 -28.86
C LEU A 246 8.76 9.97 -28.65
#